data_3bcb402c4324ddec45af0bcfef67b50a
#
_entry.id   3bcb402c4324ddec45af0bcfef67b50a
#
_cell.length_a   1.000
_cell.length_b   1.000
_cell.length_c   1.000
_cell.angle_alpha   90.00
_cell.angle_beta   90.00
_cell.angle_gamma   90.00
#
_symmetry.space_group_name_H-M   'P 1'
#
loop_
_entity.id
_entity.type
_entity.pdbx_description
1 polymer ?
#
loop_
_entity_poly.entity_id
_entity_poly.type
_entity_poly.pdbx_seq_one_letter_code
_entity_poly.pdbx_strand_id
1 'polypeptide(L)'
;MSFWHVLALLIIAHALADYPLQGDFLSKAKNRRAPIPGVPWYQAMAAHVVIQAGFVWIITGSAACAVAELVIHAVTDDAKCCNRISFNTDQAVHLLCKVAWAYVAAHTVP
;
A
#
# COMPACT_ATOMS: atom_id res chain seq x y z
N MET A 1 -7.10 -19.21 7.05
CA MET A 1 -5.63 -19.24 6.95
C MET A 1 -5.00 -18.77 8.26
N SER A 2 -3.82 -19.29 8.57
CA SER A 2 -3.08 -18.85 9.75
C SER A 2 -2.54 -17.43 9.57
N PHE A 3 -2.24 -16.78 10.69
CA PHE A 3 -1.60 -15.46 10.69
C PHE A 3 -0.33 -15.44 9.81
N TRP A 4 0.53 -16.44 9.95
CA TRP A 4 1.80 -16.48 9.21
C TRP A 4 1.59 -16.65 7.71
N HIS A 5 0.58 -17.43 7.32
CA HIS A 5 0.24 -17.61 5.91
C HIS A 5 -0.26 -16.29 5.31
N VAL A 6 -1.19 -15.63 5.99
CA VAL A 6 -1.72 -14.34 5.52
C VAL A 6 -0.62 -13.29 5.48
N LEU A 7 0.21 -13.22 6.50
CA LEU A 7 1.32 -12.26 6.55
C LEU A 7 2.29 -12.48 5.38
N ALA A 8 2.66 -13.73 5.12
CA ALA A 8 3.56 -14.04 4.00
C ALA A 8 2.97 -13.58 2.66
N LEU A 9 1.69 -13.86 2.41
CA LEU A 9 1.02 -13.43 1.19
C LEU A 9 0.95 -11.89 1.08
N LEU A 10 0.67 -11.21 2.19
CA LEU A 10 0.60 -9.75 2.20
C LEU A 10 1.97 -9.11 1.93
N ILE A 11 3.04 -9.67 2.47
CA ILE A 11 4.41 -9.18 2.23
C ILE A 11 4.80 -9.39 0.77
N ILE A 12 4.50 -10.57 0.21
CA ILE A 12 4.77 -10.86 -1.21
C ILE A 12 3.99 -9.88 -2.10
N ALA A 13 2.71 -9.70 -1.82
CA ALA A 13 1.86 -8.79 -2.58
C ALA A 13 2.32 -7.33 -2.45
N HIS A 14 2.78 -6.91 -1.27
CA HIS A 14 3.34 -5.58 -1.07
C HIS A 14 4.58 -5.36 -1.92
N ALA A 15 5.50 -6.33 -1.93
CA ALA A 15 6.70 -6.25 -2.75
C ALA A 15 6.35 -6.17 -4.24
N LEU A 16 5.38 -6.97 -4.69
CA LEU A 16 4.91 -6.95 -6.08
C LEU A 16 4.30 -5.60 -6.45
N ALA A 17 3.46 -5.04 -5.59
CA ALA A 17 2.74 -3.80 -5.85
C ALA A 17 3.64 -2.56 -5.74
N ASP A 18 4.59 -2.55 -4.80
CA ASP A 18 5.45 -1.38 -4.56
C ASP A 18 6.65 -1.31 -5.51
N TYR A 19 7.05 -2.42 -6.11
CA TYR A 19 8.21 -2.44 -7.00
C TYR A 19 7.80 -2.65 -8.47
N PRO A 20 7.54 -3.87 -8.96
CA PRO A 20 7.27 -4.04 -10.39
C PRO A 20 5.98 -3.35 -10.87
N LEU A 21 4.88 -3.46 -10.11
CA LEU A 21 3.59 -2.91 -10.55
C LEU A 21 3.51 -1.40 -10.39
N GLN A 22 4.24 -0.81 -9.44
CA GLN A 22 4.36 0.63 -9.36
C GLN A 22 5.23 1.15 -10.50
N GLY A 23 6.42 0.58 -10.65
CA GLY A 23 7.40 0.99 -11.63
C GLY A 23 7.86 2.42 -11.44
N ASP A 24 8.70 2.87 -12.35
CA ASP A 24 9.27 4.21 -12.31
C ASP A 24 8.22 5.29 -12.58
N PHE A 25 7.30 5.03 -13.49
CA PHE A 25 6.26 5.99 -13.86
C PHE A 25 5.37 6.37 -12.69
N LEU A 26 4.72 5.38 -12.03
CA LEU A 26 3.82 5.65 -10.90
C LEU A 26 4.59 6.21 -9.70
N SER A 27 5.81 5.75 -9.47
CA SER A 27 6.66 6.24 -8.40
C SER A 27 6.88 7.75 -8.51
N LYS A 28 7.05 8.26 -9.72
CA LYS A 28 7.23 9.69 -9.98
C LYS A 28 5.91 10.44 -10.13
N ALA A 29 4.96 9.85 -10.85
CA ALA A 29 3.69 10.51 -11.18
C ALA A 29 2.82 10.79 -9.97
N LYS A 30 2.89 9.95 -8.93
CA LYS A 30 2.10 10.13 -7.70
C LYS A 30 2.62 11.25 -6.79
N ASN A 31 3.76 11.84 -7.11
CA ASN A 31 4.38 12.87 -6.28
C ASN A 31 3.80 14.25 -6.62
N ARG A 32 2.95 14.78 -5.72
CA ARG A 32 2.31 16.09 -5.94
C ARG A 32 3.29 17.26 -5.83
N ARG A 33 4.46 17.05 -5.26
CA ARG A 33 5.52 18.08 -5.13
C ARG A 33 6.39 18.17 -6.38
N ALA A 34 6.41 17.13 -7.20
CA ALA A 34 7.18 17.08 -8.44
C ALA A 34 6.31 16.42 -9.52
N PRO A 35 5.20 17.06 -9.94
CA PRO A 35 4.26 16.44 -10.87
C PRO A 35 4.86 16.28 -12.25
N ILE A 36 4.48 15.18 -12.92
CA ILE A 36 4.81 15.00 -14.35
C ILE A 36 3.83 15.85 -15.16
N PRO A 37 4.31 16.72 -16.05
CA PRO A 37 3.42 17.54 -16.87
C PRO A 37 2.41 16.70 -17.64
N GLY A 38 1.13 17.09 -17.57
CA GLY A 38 0.03 16.40 -18.24
C GLY A 38 -0.49 15.16 -17.52
N VAL A 39 0.11 14.77 -16.39
CA VAL A 39 -0.31 13.59 -15.61
C VAL A 39 -0.83 14.06 -14.25
N PRO A 40 -2.15 13.89 -13.96
CA PRO A 40 -2.69 14.25 -12.64
C PRO A 40 -2.09 13.34 -11.56
N TRP A 41 -1.39 13.93 -10.60
CA TRP A 41 -0.74 13.18 -9.53
C TRP A 41 -1.72 12.33 -8.71
N TYR A 42 -2.94 12.85 -8.50
CA TYR A 42 -3.96 12.15 -7.70
C TYR A 42 -4.49 10.92 -8.42
N GLN A 43 -4.51 10.89 -9.76
CA GLN A 43 -4.87 9.68 -10.50
C GLN A 43 -3.79 8.61 -10.36
N ALA A 44 -2.53 9.01 -10.45
CA ALA A 44 -1.41 8.08 -10.27
C ALA A 44 -1.38 7.53 -8.85
N MET A 45 -1.58 8.38 -7.83
CA MET A 45 -1.68 7.94 -6.45
C MET A 45 -2.86 6.98 -6.25
N ALA A 46 -4.04 7.32 -6.78
CA ALA A 46 -5.22 6.48 -6.68
C ALA A 46 -4.98 5.11 -7.31
N ALA A 47 -4.38 5.05 -8.49
CA ALA A 47 -4.06 3.78 -9.16
C ALA A 47 -3.14 2.91 -8.29
N HIS A 48 -2.10 3.50 -7.72
CA HIS A 48 -1.15 2.79 -6.88
C HIS A 48 -1.80 2.23 -5.62
N VAL A 49 -2.57 3.07 -4.89
CA VAL A 49 -3.16 2.62 -3.63
C VAL A 49 -4.34 1.68 -3.82
N VAL A 50 -5.06 1.76 -4.94
CA VAL A 50 -6.11 0.79 -5.29
C VAL A 50 -5.52 -0.60 -5.53
N ILE A 51 -4.36 -0.69 -6.18
CA ILE A 51 -3.66 -1.96 -6.35
C ILE A 51 -3.29 -2.54 -4.98
N GLN A 52 -2.74 -1.73 -4.09
CA GLN A 52 -2.37 -2.16 -2.74
C GLN A 52 -3.59 -2.64 -1.95
N ALA A 53 -4.66 -1.85 -1.94
CA ALA A 53 -5.89 -2.20 -1.24
C ALA A 53 -6.57 -3.45 -1.83
N GLY A 54 -6.52 -3.60 -3.15
CA GLY A 54 -7.05 -4.77 -3.85
C GLY A 54 -6.38 -6.06 -3.40
N PHE A 55 -5.06 -6.07 -3.29
CA PHE A 55 -4.34 -7.23 -2.77
C PHE A 55 -4.72 -7.53 -1.32
N VAL A 56 -4.84 -6.51 -0.47
CA VAL A 56 -5.27 -6.71 0.91
C VAL A 56 -6.66 -7.34 0.95
N TRP A 57 -7.59 -6.84 0.14
CA TRP A 57 -8.95 -7.39 0.08
C TRP A 57 -8.96 -8.85 -0.34
N ILE A 58 -8.27 -9.16 -1.44
CA ILE A 58 -8.23 -10.53 -1.98
C ILE A 58 -7.63 -11.50 -0.97
N ILE A 59 -6.54 -11.09 -0.30
CA ILE A 59 -5.81 -11.97 0.61
C ILE A 59 -6.52 -12.13 1.95
N THR A 60 -7.05 -11.03 2.52
CA THR A 60 -7.66 -11.05 3.86
C THR A 60 -9.14 -11.37 3.85
N GLY A 61 -9.82 -11.12 2.75
CA GLY A 61 -11.28 -11.19 2.69
C GLY A 61 -11.99 -10.05 3.44
N SER A 62 -11.24 -9.07 3.94
CA SER A 62 -11.76 -7.96 4.74
C SER A 62 -11.79 -6.66 3.96
N ALA A 63 -12.99 -6.18 3.62
CA ALA A 63 -13.15 -4.88 3.00
C ALA A 63 -12.69 -3.75 3.94
N ALA A 64 -12.87 -3.91 5.25
CA ALA A 64 -12.42 -2.91 6.22
C ALA A 64 -10.90 -2.75 6.20
N CYS A 65 -10.15 -3.85 6.17
CA CYS A 65 -8.69 -3.81 6.04
C CYS A 65 -8.27 -3.16 4.71
N ALA A 66 -8.98 -3.46 3.63
CA ALA A 66 -8.69 -2.88 2.32
C ALA A 66 -8.88 -1.36 2.31
N VAL A 67 -9.98 -0.87 2.88
CA VAL A 67 -10.24 0.58 2.97
C VAL A 67 -9.20 1.26 3.87
N ALA A 68 -8.85 0.65 4.99
CA ALA A 68 -7.81 1.18 5.88
C ALA A 68 -6.44 1.21 5.17
N GLU A 69 -6.10 0.17 4.42
CA GLU A 69 -4.88 0.15 3.61
C GLU A 69 -4.88 1.29 2.59
N LEU A 70 -5.99 1.48 1.89
CA LEU A 70 -6.11 2.55 0.89
C LEU A 70 -5.75 3.91 1.48
N VAL A 71 -6.35 4.25 2.62
CA VAL A 71 -6.17 5.56 3.25
C VAL A 71 -4.75 5.71 3.84
N ILE A 72 -4.31 4.72 4.61
CA ILE A 72 -3.00 4.78 5.28
C ILE A 72 -1.88 4.75 4.26
N HIS A 73 -2.00 3.93 3.21
CA HIS A 73 -0.98 3.85 2.17
C HIS A 73 -0.84 5.18 1.44
N ALA A 74 -1.96 5.81 1.08
CA ALA A 74 -1.96 7.11 0.40
C ALA A 74 -1.32 8.19 1.26
N VAL A 75 -1.69 8.28 2.54
CA VAL A 75 -1.14 9.28 3.47
C VAL A 75 0.36 9.06 3.69
N THR A 76 0.77 7.80 3.86
CA THR A 76 2.18 7.45 4.09
C THR A 76 3.04 7.75 2.86
N ASP A 77 2.57 7.35 1.68
CA ASP A 77 3.28 7.61 0.43
C ASP A 77 3.38 9.11 0.15
N ASP A 78 2.32 9.86 0.41
CA ASP A 78 2.35 11.31 0.24
C ASP A 78 3.35 11.96 1.19
N ALA A 79 3.41 11.51 2.43
CA ALA A 79 4.38 12.01 3.41
C ALA A 79 5.82 11.76 2.93
N LYS A 80 6.09 10.60 2.34
CA LYS A 80 7.40 10.30 1.75
C LYS A 80 7.68 11.20 0.55
N CYS A 81 6.72 11.36 -0.34
CA CYS A 81 6.87 12.23 -1.52
C CYS A 81 7.13 13.70 -1.13
N CYS A 82 6.56 14.14 0.00
CA CYS A 82 6.76 15.48 0.54
C CYS A 82 8.01 15.59 1.43
N ASN A 83 8.83 14.56 1.48
CA ASN A 83 10.07 14.50 2.29
C ASN A 83 9.83 14.66 3.80
N ARG A 84 8.64 14.29 4.29
CA ARG A 84 8.33 14.31 5.73
C ARG A 84 8.82 13.06 6.44
N ILE A 85 8.93 11.95 5.73
CA ILE A 85 9.47 10.69 6.22
C ILE A 85 10.44 10.12 5.20
N SER A 86 11.38 9.29 5.67
CA SER A 86 12.35 8.61 4.81
C SER A 86 11.71 7.45 4.05
N PHE A 87 12.38 6.98 3.02
CA PHE A 87 11.99 5.76 2.31
C PHE A 87 11.88 4.57 3.27
N ASN A 88 12.86 4.41 4.17
CA ASN A 88 12.84 3.30 5.12
C ASN A 88 11.68 3.40 6.12
N THR A 89 11.35 4.60 6.59
CA THR A 89 10.18 4.81 7.46
C THR A 89 8.89 4.49 6.71
N ASP A 90 8.77 4.93 5.47
CA ASP A 90 7.64 4.60 4.59
C ASP A 90 7.44 3.10 4.48
N GLN A 91 8.50 2.35 4.18
CA GLN A 91 8.44 0.90 4.06
C GLN A 91 8.10 0.23 5.39
N ALA A 92 8.67 0.73 6.50
CA ALA A 92 8.37 0.19 7.83
C ALA A 92 6.88 0.34 8.19
N VAL A 93 6.28 1.49 7.89
CA VAL A 93 4.84 1.71 8.13
C VAL A 93 4.00 0.75 7.30
N HIS A 94 4.33 0.58 6.02
CA HIS A 94 3.60 -0.35 5.15
C HIS A 94 3.67 -1.79 5.66
N LEU A 95 4.85 -2.24 6.10
CA LEU A 95 5.02 -3.60 6.63
C LEU A 95 4.28 -3.78 7.96
N LEU A 96 4.31 -2.78 8.84
CA LEU A 96 3.54 -2.83 10.10
C LEU A 96 2.04 -2.91 9.84
N CYS A 97 1.54 -2.24 8.82
CA CYS A 97 0.13 -2.37 8.41
C CYS A 97 -0.18 -3.81 7.98
N LYS A 98 0.73 -4.46 7.24
CA LYS A 98 0.52 -5.87 6.84
C LYS A 98 0.43 -6.80 8.04
N VAL A 99 1.24 -6.56 9.07
CA VAL A 99 1.16 -7.31 10.32
C VAL A 99 -0.23 -7.11 10.97
N ALA A 100 -0.70 -5.88 11.02
CA ALA A 100 -2.02 -5.57 11.57
C ALA A 100 -3.15 -6.24 10.78
N TRP A 101 -3.11 -6.19 9.45
CA TRP A 101 -4.13 -6.83 8.60
C TRP A 101 -4.09 -8.34 8.74
N ALA A 102 -2.92 -8.93 8.81
CA ALA A 102 -2.78 -10.38 9.02
C ALA A 102 -3.38 -10.81 10.37
N TYR A 103 -3.15 -10.01 11.42
CA TYR A 103 -3.74 -10.28 12.73
C TYR A 103 -5.27 -10.23 12.68
N VAL A 104 -5.81 -9.16 12.09
CA VAL A 104 -7.27 -8.99 11.96
C VAL A 104 -7.87 -10.16 11.16
N ALA A 105 -7.28 -10.49 10.02
CA ALA A 105 -7.78 -11.57 9.17
C ALA A 105 -7.76 -12.92 9.87
N ALA A 106 -6.72 -13.21 10.64
CA ALA A 106 -6.58 -14.48 11.34
C ALA A 106 -7.57 -14.63 12.51
N HIS A 107 -8.07 -13.52 13.07
CA HIS A 107 -8.91 -13.54 14.27
C HIS A 107 -10.36 -13.15 14.02
N THR A 108 -10.71 -12.55 12.87
CA THR A 108 -12.04 -12.01 12.61
C THR A 108 -12.68 -12.48 11.32
N VAL A 109 -11.90 -12.95 10.36
CA VAL A 109 -12.40 -13.43 9.07
C VAL A 109 -12.40 -14.95 9.10
N PRO A 110 -13.56 -15.59 8.85
CA PRO A 110 -13.66 -17.06 8.83
C PRO A 110 -12.77 -17.72 7.80
#